data_e34623bddfe6504f07bd8292ded9ee53
#
_entry.id   e34623bddfe6504f07bd8292ded9ee53
#
_cell.length_a   1.000
_cell.length_b   1.000
_cell.length_c   1.000
_cell.angle_alpha   90.00
_cell.angle_beta   90.00
_cell.angle_gamma   90.00
#
_symmetry.space_group_name_H-M   'P 1'
#
loop_
_entity.id
_entity.type
_entity.pdbx_description
1 polymer ?
#
loop_
_entity_poly.entity_id
_entity_poly.type
_entity_poly.pdbx_seq_one_letter_code
_entity_poly.pdbx_strand_id
1 'polypeptide(L)'
;MANDMSIESYLEQGGVLTSPGNVPPRYRAELMRLMATFVDSELAGAAGFADVINDGPGITERIAASRIVLEKLDHAERVLRIMGEFGANTDRYANHHPWTARLPRDADIGATRSEHDMRLAVFNYPLQGWADAVVMNLLMGK
;
A
#
# COMPACT_ATOMS: atom_id res chain seq x y z
N MET A 1 30.67 -1.21 -10.08
CA MET A 1 29.29 -1.71 -10.31
C MET A 1 28.66 -2.09 -8.99
N ALA A 2 27.39 -1.80 -8.82
CA ALA A 2 26.67 -2.17 -7.60
C ALA A 2 26.68 -3.66 -7.32
N ASN A 3 26.90 -4.50 -8.36
CA ASN A 3 26.98 -5.95 -8.22
C ASN A 3 28.22 -6.44 -7.47
N ASP A 4 29.29 -5.63 -7.46
CA ASP A 4 30.57 -6.00 -6.92
C ASP A 4 30.83 -5.42 -5.53
N MET A 5 29.87 -4.68 -4.99
CA MET A 5 29.95 -4.13 -3.64
C MET A 5 28.61 -4.31 -2.93
N SER A 6 28.63 -4.30 -1.60
CA SER A 6 27.41 -4.35 -0.83
C SER A 6 26.58 -3.09 -1.09
N ILE A 7 25.26 -3.21 -0.96
CA ILE A 7 24.37 -2.07 -1.12
C ILE A 7 24.69 -0.98 -0.08
N GLU A 8 25.05 -1.39 1.12
CA GLU A 8 25.43 -0.46 2.19
C GLU A 8 26.67 0.32 1.82
N SER A 9 27.71 -0.35 1.29
CA SER A 9 28.93 0.33 0.88
C SER A 9 28.68 1.31 -0.27
N TYR A 10 27.84 0.91 -1.23
CA TYR A 10 27.50 1.77 -2.35
C TYR A 10 26.81 3.05 -1.87
N LEU A 11 25.83 2.92 -0.95
CA LEU A 11 25.10 4.06 -0.42
C LEU A 11 26.00 4.95 0.46
N GLU A 12 26.89 4.35 1.25
CA GLU A 12 27.84 5.09 2.08
C GLU A 12 28.79 5.95 1.25
N GLN A 13 29.09 5.52 0.03
CA GLN A 13 29.94 6.28 -0.90
C GLN A 13 29.17 7.32 -1.70
N GLY A 14 27.93 7.60 -1.34
CA GLY A 14 27.08 8.56 -2.02
C GLY A 14 26.35 8.01 -3.24
N GLY A 15 26.32 6.68 -3.39
CA GLY A 15 25.60 6.05 -4.47
C GLY A 15 24.09 6.25 -4.35
N VAL A 16 23.42 6.36 -5.49
CA VAL A 16 21.97 6.57 -5.57
C VAL A 16 21.35 5.44 -6.41
N LEU A 17 20.26 4.87 -5.91
CA LEU A 17 19.54 3.83 -6.64
C LEU A 17 18.57 4.50 -7.62
N THR A 18 19.05 4.72 -8.86
CA THR A 18 18.32 5.49 -9.88
C THR A 18 17.53 4.62 -10.85
N SER A 19 17.78 3.31 -10.87
CA SER A 19 17.07 2.40 -11.77
C SER A 19 17.12 0.98 -11.23
N PRO A 20 16.26 0.07 -11.73
CA PRO A 20 16.31 -1.33 -11.33
C PRO A 20 17.66 -2.01 -11.56
N GLY A 21 18.40 -1.56 -12.59
CA GLY A 21 19.72 -2.11 -12.90
C GLY A 21 20.77 -1.87 -11.82
N ASN A 22 20.57 -0.86 -10.97
CA ASN A 22 21.49 -0.54 -9.89
C ASN A 22 21.16 -1.29 -8.59
N VAL A 23 20.09 -2.05 -8.55
CA VAL A 23 19.63 -2.75 -7.34
C VAL A 23 20.02 -4.23 -7.43
N PRO A 24 20.82 -4.75 -6.47
CA PRO A 24 21.17 -6.17 -6.46
C PRO A 24 19.91 -7.06 -6.38
N PRO A 25 19.91 -8.24 -7.00
CA PRO A 25 18.70 -9.09 -7.07
C PRO A 25 18.08 -9.43 -5.72
N ARG A 26 18.90 -9.71 -4.71
CA ARG A 26 18.39 -10.02 -3.36
C ARG A 26 17.66 -8.84 -2.75
N TYR A 27 18.28 -7.67 -2.87
CA TYR A 27 17.70 -6.44 -2.34
C TYR A 27 16.46 -6.04 -3.12
N ARG A 28 16.46 -6.30 -4.42
CA ARG A 28 15.32 -6.04 -5.28
C ARG A 28 14.08 -6.82 -4.82
N ALA A 29 14.26 -8.10 -4.48
CA ALA A 29 13.13 -8.92 -4.01
C ALA A 29 12.52 -8.36 -2.73
N GLU A 30 13.35 -7.92 -1.78
CA GLU A 30 12.86 -7.32 -0.54
C GLU A 30 12.17 -5.98 -0.80
N LEU A 31 12.72 -5.17 -1.68
CA LEU A 31 12.15 -3.89 -2.06
C LEU A 31 10.78 -4.08 -2.73
N MET A 32 10.66 -5.07 -3.61
CA MET A 32 9.39 -5.40 -4.26
C MET A 32 8.33 -5.82 -3.23
N ARG A 33 8.73 -6.60 -2.23
CA ARG A 33 7.81 -7.00 -1.18
C ARG A 33 7.32 -5.80 -0.37
N LEU A 34 8.23 -4.89 -0.05
CA LEU A 34 7.88 -3.67 0.67
C LEU A 34 6.93 -2.80 -0.14
N MET A 35 7.21 -2.61 -1.43
CA MET A 35 6.35 -1.85 -2.31
C MET A 35 4.96 -2.48 -2.45
N ALA A 36 4.89 -3.81 -2.57
CA ALA A 36 3.61 -4.52 -2.65
C ALA A 36 2.80 -4.33 -1.36
N THR A 37 3.45 -4.41 -0.20
CA THR A 37 2.80 -4.16 1.09
C THR A 37 2.23 -2.74 1.15
N PHE A 38 3.00 -1.76 0.70
CA PHE A 38 2.55 -0.37 0.67
C PHE A 38 1.34 -0.19 -0.25
N VAL A 39 1.43 -0.69 -1.49
CA VAL A 39 0.35 -0.55 -2.47
C VAL A 39 -0.93 -1.22 -1.97
N ASP A 40 -0.82 -2.46 -1.52
CA ASP A 40 -2.00 -3.20 -1.04
C ASP A 40 -2.64 -2.52 0.16
N SER A 41 -1.82 -1.96 1.06
CA SER A 41 -2.32 -1.25 2.23
C SER A 41 -2.98 0.09 1.86
N GLU A 42 -2.37 0.85 0.93
CA GLU A 42 -2.95 2.11 0.48
C GLU A 42 -4.28 1.90 -0.25
N LEU A 43 -4.37 0.88 -1.11
CA LEU A 43 -5.61 0.57 -1.80
C LEU A 43 -6.69 0.12 -0.83
N ALA A 44 -6.33 -0.74 0.14
CA ALA A 44 -7.28 -1.19 1.16
C ALA A 44 -7.74 -0.03 2.05
N GLY A 45 -6.83 0.86 2.42
CA GLY A 45 -7.15 2.06 3.19
C GLY A 45 -8.07 3.01 2.43
N ALA A 46 -7.81 3.21 1.14
CA ALA A 46 -8.66 4.03 0.29
C ALA A 46 -10.07 3.44 0.20
N ALA A 47 -10.18 2.14 -0.07
CA ALA A 47 -11.46 1.46 -0.17
C ALA A 47 -12.24 1.54 1.14
N GLY A 48 -11.57 1.31 2.27
CA GLY A 48 -12.22 1.39 3.58
C GLY A 48 -12.76 2.78 3.90
N PHE A 49 -11.98 3.82 3.59
CA PHE A 49 -12.42 5.19 3.81
C PHE A 49 -13.56 5.57 2.86
N ALA A 50 -13.47 5.14 1.60
CA ALA A 50 -14.52 5.40 0.61
C ALA A 50 -15.87 4.82 1.04
N ASP A 51 -15.87 3.65 1.67
CA ASP A 51 -17.08 2.99 2.14
C ASP A 51 -17.86 3.81 3.18
N VAL A 52 -17.18 4.70 3.92
CA VAL A 52 -17.79 5.46 5.00
C VAL A 52 -17.91 6.96 4.69
N ILE A 53 -17.61 7.40 3.49
CA ILE A 53 -17.69 8.82 3.12
C ILE A 53 -19.09 9.38 3.37
N ASN A 54 -20.13 8.60 3.05
CA ASN A 54 -21.50 9.04 3.23
C ASN A 54 -21.91 9.21 4.70
N ASP A 55 -21.15 8.65 5.61
CA ASP A 55 -21.38 8.78 7.05
C ASP A 55 -20.75 10.06 7.62
N GLY A 56 -20.03 10.81 6.80
CA GLY A 56 -19.42 12.06 7.21
C GLY A 56 -20.47 13.09 7.66
N PRO A 57 -20.16 13.84 8.73
CA PRO A 57 -21.15 14.73 9.35
C PRO A 57 -21.56 15.93 8.51
N GLY A 58 -20.74 16.33 7.52
CA GLY A 58 -21.07 17.46 6.67
C GLY A 58 -20.30 17.46 5.36
N ILE A 59 -20.52 18.49 4.56
CA ILE A 59 -19.89 18.60 3.24
C ILE A 59 -18.38 18.75 3.36
N THR A 60 -17.92 19.58 4.29
CA THR A 60 -16.48 19.80 4.49
C THR A 60 -15.75 18.50 4.80
N GLU A 61 -16.31 17.70 5.70
CA GLU A 61 -15.73 16.42 6.10
C GLU A 61 -15.75 15.42 4.96
N ARG A 62 -16.81 15.41 4.15
CA ARG A 62 -16.89 14.53 2.98
C ARG A 62 -15.89 14.92 1.91
N ILE A 63 -15.68 16.23 1.69
CA ILE A 63 -14.66 16.71 0.77
C ILE A 63 -13.28 16.27 1.23
N ALA A 64 -12.99 16.46 2.52
CA ALA A 64 -11.70 16.06 3.10
C ALA A 64 -11.46 14.56 2.93
N ALA A 65 -12.46 13.75 3.22
CA ALA A 65 -12.38 12.30 3.08
C ALA A 65 -12.14 11.88 1.62
N SER A 66 -12.82 12.54 0.69
CA SER A 66 -12.65 12.26 -0.75
C SER A 66 -11.23 12.58 -1.21
N ARG A 67 -10.65 13.67 -0.71
CA ARG A 67 -9.26 14.01 -1.00
C ARG A 67 -8.30 12.97 -0.45
N ILE A 68 -8.54 12.49 0.76
CA ILE A 68 -7.71 11.44 1.37
C ILE A 68 -7.76 10.18 0.53
N VAL A 69 -8.95 9.77 0.08
CA VAL A 69 -9.10 8.60 -0.81
C VAL A 69 -8.30 8.80 -2.10
N LEU A 70 -8.44 9.98 -2.72
CA LEU A 70 -7.73 10.30 -3.95
C LEU A 70 -6.20 10.27 -3.74
N GLU A 71 -5.73 10.84 -2.65
CA GLU A 71 -4.30 10.84 -2.33
C GLU A 71 -3.75 9.43 -2.15
N LYS A 72 -4.49 8.56 -1.45
CA LYS A 72 -4.07 7.17 -1.26
C LYS A 72 -4.00 6.42 -2.58
N LEU A 73 -4.98 6.61 -3.45
CA LEU A 73 -4.97 6.00 -4.78
C LEU A 73 -3.81 6.52 -5.62
N ASP A 74 -3.54 7.81 -5.55
CA ASP A 74 -2.42 8.43 -6.26
C ASP A 74 -1.07 7.88 -5.78
N HIS A 75 -0.90 7.74 -4.47
CA HIS A 75 0.31 7.14 -3.90
C HIS A 75 0.50 5.71 -4.40
N ALA A 76 -0.57 4.92 -4.36
CA ALA A 76 -0.53 3.54 -4.85
C ALA A 76 -0.15 3.50 -6.34
N GLU A 77 -0.73 4.37 -7.15
CA GLU A 77 -0.42 4.42 -8.58
C GLU A 77 1.05 4.74 -8.83
N ARG A 78 1.60 5.70 -8.09
CA ARG A 78 3.01 6.07 -8.22
C ARG A 78 3.93 4.91 -7.90
N VAL A 79 3.64 4.18 -6.83
CA VAL A 79 4.45 3.01 -6.45
C VAL A 79 4.28 1.88 -7.46
N LEU A 80 3.06 1.69 -7.99
CA LEU A 80 2.82 0.69 -9.04
C LEU A 80 3.65 0.96 -10.30
N ARG A 81 3.81 2.22 -10.68
CA ARG A 81 4.68 2.57 -11.80
C ARG A 81 6.12 2.16 -11.55
N ILE A 82 6.60 2.38 -10.34
CA ILE A 82 7.95 1.95 -9.95
C ILE A 82 8.06 0.42 -10.01
N MET A 83 7.07 -0.29 -9.47
CA MET A 83 7.04 -1.75 -9.53
C MET A 83 7.06 -2.26 -10.97
N GLY A 84 6.36 -1.57 -11.88
CA GLY A 84 6.39 -1.89 -13.29
C GLY A 84 7.79 -1.76 -13.90
N GLU A 85 8.56 -0.76 -13.47
CA GLU A 85 9.96 -0.60 -13.90
C GLU A 85 10.84 -1.74 -13.43
N PHE A 86 10.49 -2.37 -12.30
CA PHE A 86 11.17 -3.58 -11.81
C PHE A 86 10.66 -4.86 -12.48
N GLY A 87 9.73 -4.75 -13.43
CA GLY A 87 9.22 -5.90 -14.17
C GLY A 87 8.00 -6.58 -13.59
N ALA A 88 7.36 -5.99 -12.57
CA ALA A 88 6.16 -6.57 -11.99
C ALA A 88 4.96 -6.45 -12.95
N ASN A 89 4.11 -7.48 -12.96
CA ASN A 89 2.83 -7.41 -13.66
C ASN A 89 1.83 -6.70 -12.75
N THR A 90 1.47 -5.47 -13.12
CA THR A 90 0.58 -4.63 -12.31
C THR A 90 -0.89 -4.72 -12.74
N ASP A 91 -1.22 -5.51 -13.75
CA ASP A 91 -2.59 -5.63 -14.26
C ASP A 91 -3.58 -6.11 -13.20
N ARG A 92 -3.14 -6.99 -12.29
CA ARG A 92 -4.00 -7.50 -11.23
C ARG A 92 -4.53 -6.38 -10.31
N TYR A 93 -3.75 -5.34 -10.11
CA TYR A 93 -4.17 -4.21 -9.27
C TYR A 93 -5.28 -3.40 -9.91
N ALA A 94 -5.28 -3.29 -11.23
CA ALA A 94 -6.31 -2.58 -11.95
C ALA A 94 -7.62 -3.35 -12.03
N ASN A 95 -7.56 -4.69 -12.15
CA ASN A 95 -8.70 -5.48 -12.57
C ASN A 95 -9.16 -6.55 -11.58
N HIS A 96 -8.28 -7.09 -10.76
CA HIS A 96 -8.57 -8.32 -10.01
C HIS A 96 -8.19 -8.29 -8.53
N HIS A 97 -7.54 -7.24 -8.06
CA HIS A 97 -7.03 -7.23 -6.68
C HIS A 97 -8.17 -6.96 -5.69
N PRO A 98 -8.33 -7.81 -4.64
CA PRO A 98 -9.48 -7.71 -3.73
C PRO A 98 -9.24 -6.73 -2.57
N TRP A 99 -8.78 -5.52 -2.83
CA TRP A 99 -8.50 -4.55 -1.77
C TRP A 99 -9.73 -4.12 -0.97
N THR A 100 -10.91 -4.31 -1.52
CA THR A 100 -12.17 -4.03 -0.82
C THR A 100 -12.57 -5.13 0.15
N ALA A 101 -12.01 -6.34 -0.01
CA ALA A 101 -12.36 -7.46 0.84
C ALA A 101 -11.92 -7.22 2.29
N ARG A 102 -12.75 -7.65 3.21
CA ARG A 102 -12.47 -7.52 4.64
C ARG A 102 -12.70 -8.85 5.34
N LEU A 103 -12.02 -9.02 6.46
CA LEU A 103 -12.17 -10.20 7.30
C LEU A 103 -12.94 -9.82 8.57
N PRO A 104 -13.68 -10.78 9.17
CA PRO A 104 -14.27 -10.54 10.49
C PRO A 104 -13.19 -10.16 11.50
N ARG A 105 -13.56 -9.36 12.51
CA ARG A 105 -12.57 -8.87 13.48
C ARG A 105 -11.92 -9.97 14.31
N ASP A 106 -12.56 -11.12 14.43
CA ASP A 106 -12.05 -12.29 15.15
C ASP A 106 -11.30 -13.29 14.26
N ALA A 107 -11.11 -12.96 12.98
CA ALA A 107 -10.40 -13.85 12.07
C ALA A 107 -8.91 -13.96 12.44
N ASP A 108 -8.38 -15.16 12.28
CA ASP A 108 -6.95 -15.40 12.40
C ASP A 108 -6.27 -14.97 11.10
N ILE A 109 -5.63 -13.83 11.11
CA ILE A 109 -4.96 -13.26 9.93
C ILE A 109 -3.91 -14.21 9.37
N GLY A 110 -3.19 -14.92 10.24
CA GLY A 110 -2.16 -15.84 9.79
C GLY A 110 -2.72 -17.02 9.01
N ALA A 111 -3.95 -17.46 9.35
CA ALA A 111 -4.59 -18.61 8.72
C ALA A 111 -5.43 -18.23 7.50
N THR A 112 -5.99 -17.01 7.46
CA THR A 112 -7.00 -16.62 6.47
C THR A 112 -6.51 -15.62 5.43
N ARG A 113 -5.29 -15.13 5.57
CA ARG A 113 -4.72 -14.13 4.65
C ARG A 113 -4.52 -14.72 3.25
N SER A 114 -4.92 -13.97 2.22
CA SER A 114 -4.68 -14.34 0.84
C SER A 114 -3.19 -14.33 0.50
N GLU A 115 -2.72 -15.30 -0.26
CA GLU A 115 -1.33 -15.37 -0.73
C GLU A 115 -0.93 -14.17 -1.58
N HIS A 116 -1.89 -13.58 -2.28
CA HIS A 116 -1.64 -12.49 -3.22
C HIS A 116 -1.89 -11.10 -2.61
N ASP A 117 -2.28 -11.04 -1.35
CA ASP A 117 -2.61 -9.79 -0.69
C ASP A 117 -1.56 -9.51 0.38
N MET A 118 -0.80 -8.46 0.16
CA MET A 118 0.33 -8.07 1.00
C MET A 118 0.01 -6.92 1.95
N ARG A 119 -1.27 -6.55 2.08
CA ARG A 119 -1.65 -5.46 2.99
C ARG A 119 -1.26 -5.76 4.42
N LEU A 120 -1.00 -4.70 5.19
CA LEU A 120 -0.79 -4.84 6.62
C LEU A 120 -2.06 -5.39 7.27
N ALA A 121 -1.88 -6.21 8.33
CA ALA A 121 -2.98 -6.92 8.97
C ALA A 121 -4.15 -6.01 9.38
N VAL A 122 -3.84 -4.81 9.86
CA VAL A 122 -4.86 -3.86 10.32
C VAL A 122 -5.85 -3.47 9.22
N PHE A 123 -5.43 -3.52 7.96
CA PHE A 123 -6.30 -3.15 6.83
C PHE A 123 -7.22 -4.28 6.38
N ASN A 124 -7.16 -5.45 7.03
CA ASN A 124 -8.06 -6.55 6.70
C ASN A 124 -9.41 -6.45 7.42
N TYR A 125 -9.50 -5.68 8.50
CA TYR A 125 -10.70 -5.60 9.31
C TYR A 125 -11.66 -4.51 8.83
N PRO A 126 -12.97 -4.73 8.94
CA PRO A 126 -13.94 -3.71 8.53
C PRO A 126 -13.89 -2.50 9.47
N LEU A 127 -14.17 -1.35 8.89
CA LEU A 127 -14.38 -0.12 9.65
C LEU A 127 -15.87 -0.05 10.02
N GLN A 128 -16.15 0.34 11.28
CA GLN A 128 -17.51 0.34 11.79
C GLN A 128 -18.22 1.69 11.63
N GLY A 129 -17.62 2.63 10.92
CA GLY A 129 -18.22 3.91 10.64
C GLY A 129 -17.20 5.01 10.48
N TRP A 130 -17.70 6.23 10.45
CA TRP A 130 -16.89 7.42 10.19
C TRP A 130 -15.75 7.60 11.21
N ALA A 131 -16.06 7.47 12.51
CA ALA A 131 -15.05 7.66 13.55
C ALA A 131 -13.90 6.65 13.42
N ASP A 132 -14.22 5.39 13.15
CA ASP A 132 -13.20 4.36 12.94
C ASP A 132 -12.29 4.71 11.77
N ALA A 133 -12.87 5.19 10.68
CA ALA A 133 -12.10 5.56 9.49
C ALA A 133 -11.16 6.73 9.77
N VAL A 134 -11.63 7.75 10.48
CA VAL A 134 -10.81 8.92 10.82
C VAL A 134 -9.66 8.50 11.72
N VAL A 135 -9.92 7.69 12.76
CA VAL A 135 -8.87 7.22 13.67
C VAL A 135 -7.86 6.35 12.93
N MET A 136 -8.33 5.42 12.10
CA MET A 136 -7.44 4.57 11.30
C MET A 136 -6.54 5.43 10.42
N ASN A 137 -7.09 6.42 9.73
CA ASN A 137 -6.30 7.29 8.87
C ASN A 137 -5.29 8.11 9.67
N LEU A 138 -5.68 8.59 10.85
CA LEU A 138 -4.78 9.36 11.70
C LEU A 138 -3.59 8.51 12.15
N LEU A 139 -3.82 7.26 12.53
CA LEU A 139 -2.79 6.38 13.08
C LEU A 139 -1.92 5.73 11.99
N MET A 140 -2.52 5.35 10.86
CA MET A 140 -1.84 4.55 9.84
C MET A 140 -1.56 5.31 8.55
N GLY A 141 -2.17 6.46 8.35
CA GLY A 141 -2.07 7.20 7.10
C GLY A 141 -1.02 8.31 7.06
N LYS A 142 -0.24 8.43 8.08
CA LYS A 142 0.82 9.47 8.14
C LYS A 142 2.05 9.08 7.35
#